data_fa279f4532a9a8366d5c14ca56720490
#
_entry.id   fa279f4532a9a8366d5c14ca56720490
#
_cell.length_a   1.000
_cell.length_b   1.000
_cell.length_c   1.000
_cell.angle_alpha   90.00
_cell.angle_beta   90.00
_cell.angle_gamma   90.00
#
_symmetry.space_group_name_H-M   'P 1'
#
loop_
_entity.id
_entity.type
_entity.pdbx_description
1 polymer ?
#
loop_
_entity_poly.entity_id
_entity_poly.type
_entity_poly.pdbx_seq_one_letter_code
_entity_poly.pdbx_strand_id
1 'polypeptide(L)'
;MHKEELKEVVGQLRKKGVRITPQRVAMLEFLASVHTHPTAEEIFKALTKEDPQVSVATVYNNLNLFIKEGVVKELTYGDSASRYD
;
A
#
# COMPACT_ATOMS: atom_id res chain seq x y z
N MET A 1 -5.04 7.45 4.17
CA MET A 1 -5.98 6.38 4.57
C MET A 1 -5.97 6.24 6.08
N HIS A 2 -7.11 5.98 6.70
CA HIS A 2 -7.24 5.80 8.14
C HIS A 2 -7.64 4.37 8.45
N LYS A 3 -7.35 3.93 9.68
CA LYS A 3 -7.67 2.56 10.09
C LYS A 3 -9.17 2.23 9.97
N GLU A 4 -10.03 3.22 10.21
CA GLU A 4 -11.48 3.02 10.10
C GLU A 4 -11.90 2.71 8.66
N GLU A 5 -11.12 3.15 7.68
CA GLU A 5 -11.42 2.94 6.27
C GLU A 5 -10.90 1.60 5.74
N LEU A 6 -10.01 0.95 6.48
CA LEU A 6 -9.31 -0.25 6.01
C LEU A 6 -10.28 -1.36 5.59
N LYS A 7 -11.27 -1.64 6.44
CA LYS A 7 -12.25 -2.69 6.18
C LYS A 7 -13.07 -2.38 4.93
N GLU A 8 -13.44 -1.12 4.75
CA GLU A 8 -14.18 -0.66 3.58
C GLU A 8 -13.34 -0.78 2.31
N VAL A 9 -12.05 -0.38 2.38
CA VAL A 9 -11.13 -0.48 1.25
C VAL A 9 -10.97 -1.94 0.82
N VAL A 10 -10.77 -2.84 1.76
CA VAL A 10 -10.66 -4.27 1.46
C VAL A 10 -11.93 -4.78 0.81
N GLY A 11 -13.09 -4.37 1.31
CA GLY A 11 -14.38 -4.74 0.72
C GLY A 11 -14.52 -4.25 -0.71
N GLN A 12 -14.11 -3.01 -0.99
CA GLN A 12 -14.16 -2.46 -2.34
C GLN A 12 -13.27 -3.25 -3.30
N LEU A 13 -12.07 -3.61 -2.86
CA LEU A 13 -11.14 -4.38 -3.70
C LEU A 13 -11.72 -5.76 -4.02
N ARG A 14 -12.34 -6.42 -3.04
CA ARG A 14 -12.99 -7.71 -3.27
C ARG A 14 -14.09 -7.61 -4.30
N LYS A 15 -14.91 -6.58 -4.23
CA LYS A 15 -16.01 -6.36 -5.18
C LYS A 15 -15.49 -6.18 -6.60
N LYS A 16 -14.28 -5.65 -6.75
CA LYS A 16 -13.66 -5.44 -8.06
C LYS A 16 -12.89 -6.67 -8.54
N GLY A 17 -12.96 -7.78 -7.81
CA GLY A 17 -12.29 -9.02 -8.19
C GLY A 17 -10.82 -9.07 -7.81
N VAL A 18 -10.35 -8.14 -6.99
CA VAL A 18 -8.96 -8.14 -6.53
C VAL A 18 -8.80 -9.18 -5.42
N ARG A 19 -7.80 -10.05 -5.61
CA ARG A 19 -7.49 -11.05 -4.60
C ARG A 19 -6.87 -10.39 -3.37
N ILE A 20 -7.41 -10.69 -2.20
CA ILE A 20 -6.89 -10.18 -0.93
C ILE A 20 -5.91 -11.19 -0.37
N THR A 21 -4.62 -10.83 -0.41
CA THR A 21 -3.53 -11.66 0.10
C THR A 21 -2.99 -11.08 1.40
N PRO A 22 -2.29 -11.89 2.22
CA PRO A 22 -1.68 -11.36 3.45
C PRO A 22 -0.75 -10.17 3.20
N GLN A 23 0.02 -10.20 2.12
CA GLN A 23 0.91 -9.09 1.79
C GLN A 23 0.15 -7.82 1.45
N ARG A 24 -0.94 -7.94 0.69
CA ARG A 24 -1.78 -6.78 0.36
C ARG A 24 -2.43 -6.19 1.59
N VAL A 25 -2.92 -7.04 2.48
CA VAL A 25 -3.50 -6.57 3.75
C VAL A 25 -2.43 -5.86 4.58
N ALA A 26 -1.25 -6.42 4.69
CA ALA A 26 -0.15 -5.81 5.46
C ALA A 26 0.22 -4.43 4.91
N MET A 27 0.25 -4.27 3.58
CA MET A 27 0.53 -2.98 2.97
C MET A 27 -0.56 -1.96 3.30
N LEU A 28 -1.81 -2.34 3.18
CA LEU A 28 -2.93 -1.46 3.47
C LEU A 28 -2.96 -1.09 4.95
N GLU A 29 -2.69 -2.05 5.84
CA GLU A 29 -2.59 -1.79 7.27
C GLU A 29 -1.49 -0.79 7.59
N PHE A 30 -0.33 -0.95 6.96
CA PHE A 30 0.77 -0.02 7.17
C PHE A 30 0.39 1.39 6.71
N LEU A 31 -0.16 1.51 5.50
CA LEU A 31 -0.59 2.81 4.97
C LEU A 31 -1.67 3.45 5.83
N ALA A 32 -2.56 2.65 6.40
CA ALA A 32 -3.61 3.15 7.29
C ALA A 32 -3.08 3.59 8.65
N SER A 33 -1.93 3.05 9.08
CA SER A 33 -1.37 3.32 10.41
C SER A 33 -0.40 4.50 10.44
N VAL A 34 0.13 4.92 9.28
CA VAL A 34 1.09 6.02 9.20
C VAL A 34 0.46 7.24 8.57
N HIS A 35 0.89 8.42 9.00
CA HIS A 35 0.37 9.69 8.48
C HIS A 35 1.45 10.51 7.79
N THR A 36 2.58 9.88 7.46
CA THR A 36 3.76 10.55 6.93
C THR A 36 3.90 10.43 5.42
N HIS A 37 2.93 9.84 4.73
CA HIS A 37 2.99 9.58 3.29
C HIS A 37 4.30 8.87 2.92
N PRO A 38 4.43 7.57 3.21
CA PRO A 38 5.69 6.86 3.03
C PRO A 38 6.07 6.68 1.56
N THR A 39 7.37 6.57 1.31
CA THR A 39 7.89 6.15 0.01
C THR A 39 7.75 4.64 -0.14
N ALA A 40 7.92 4.14 -1.38
CA ALA A 40 7.90 2.69 -1.61
C ALA A 40 9.02 1.99 -0.82
N GLU A 41 10.19 2.62 -0.69
CA GLU A 41 11.29 2.06 0.08
C GLU A 41 10.95 1.95 1.56
N GLU A 42 10.30 2.97 2.12
CA GLU A 42 9.85 2.93 3.51
C GLU A 42 8.82 1.83 3.74
N ILE A 43 7.89 1.67 2.80
CA ILE A 43 6.90 0.58 2.85
C ILE A 43 7.63 -0.76 2.80
N PHE A 44 8.57 -0.92 1.87
CA PHE A 44 9.34 -2.15 1.73
C PHE A 44 10.06 -2.51 3.02
N LYS A 45 10.76 -1.54 3.63
CA LYS A 45 11.47 -1.77 4.90
C LYS A 45 10.53 -2.19 6.02
N ALA A 46 9.37 -1.57 6.10
CA ALA A 46 8.39 -1.92 7.13
C ALA A 46 7.86 -3.34 6.95
N LEU A 47 7.55 -3.72 5.71
CA LEU A 47 7.02 -5.04 5.43
C LEU A 47 8.05 -6.15 5.61
N THR A 48 9.30 -5.90 5.27
CA THR A 48 10.35 -6.92 5.40
C THR A 48 10.69 -7.27 6.84
N LYS A 49 10.37 -6.40 7.80
CA LYS A 49 10.52 -6.73 9.21
C LYS A 49 9.62 -7.89 9.63
N GLU A 50 8.43 -7.96 9.04
CA GLU A 50 7.44 -8.99 9.35
C GLU A 50 7.57 -10.17 8.38
N ASP A 51 7.92 -9.92 7.13
CA ASP A 51 8.01 -10.94 6.08
C ASP A 51 9.26 -10.68 5.24
N PRO A 52 10.40 -11.31 5.58
CA PRO A 52 11.64 -11.10 4.84
C PRO A 52 11.60 -11.53 3.37
N GLN A 53 10.56 -12.25 2.95
CA GLN A 53 10.43 -12.72 1.56
C GLN A 53 9.78 -11.68 0.65
N VAL A 54 9.24 -10.61 1.19
CA VAL A 54 8.65 -9.54 0.38
C VAL A 54 9.75 -8.90 -0.48
N SER A 55 9.48 -8.75 -1.77
CA SER A 55 10.41 -8.11 -2.70
C SER A 55 9.97 -6.66 -2.98
N VAL A 56 10.91 -5.85 -3.45
CA VAL A 56 10.62 -4.49 -3.89
C VAL A 56 9.60 -4.53 -5.05
N ALA A 57 9.75 -5.49 -5.96
CA ALA A 57 8.80 -5.65 -7.08
C ALA A 57 7.38 -5.89 -6.58
N THR A 58 7.21 -6.71 -5.54
CA THR A 58 5.90 -6.96 -4.94
C THR A 58 5.29 -5.67 -4.41
N VAL A 59 6.10 -4.85 -3.73
CA VAL A 59 5.62 -3.56 -3.20
C VAL A 59 5.12 -2.67 -4.34
N TYR A 60 5.92 -2.49 -5.39
CA TYR A 60 5.52 -1.64 -6.51
C TYR A 60 4.30 -2.20 -7.26
N ASN A 61 4.25 -3.52 -7.48
CA ASN A 61 3.11 -4.13 -8.16
C ASN A 61 1.81 -3.90 -7.39
N ASN A 62 1.86 -4.05 -6.07
CA ASN A 62 0.67 -3.83 -5.23
C ASN A 62 0.31 -2.35 -5.15
N LEU A 63 1.29 -1.44 -5.05
CA LEU A 63 1.02 -0.01 -5.09
C LEU A 63 0.34 0.39 -6.40
N ASN A 64 0.85 -0.09 -7.52
CA ASN A 64 0.26 0.21 -8.83
C ASN A 64 -1.18 -0.29 -8.92
N LEU A 65 -1.45 -1.47 -8.40
CA LEU A 65 -2.81 -2.01 -8.34
C LEU A 65 -3.71 -1.12 -7.48
N PHE A 66 -3.26 -0.73 -6.31
CA PHE A 66 -4.05 0.10 -5.40
C PHE A 66 -4.34 1.47 -6.00
N ILE A 67 -3.36 2.04 -6.71
CA ILE A 67 -3.54 3.32 -7.40
C ILE A 67 -4.58 3.17 -8.52
N LYS A 68 -4.46 2.11 -9.32
CA LYS A 68 -5.40 1.82 -10.39
C LYS A 68 -6.83 1.68 -9.88
N GLU A 69 -6.99 1.03 -8.72
CA GLU A 69 -8.31 0.83 -8.12
C GLU A 69 -8.79 2.03 -7.29
N GLY A 70 -8.00 3.08 -7.21
CA GLY A 70 -8.40 4.33 -6.57
C GLY A 70 -8.37 4.31 -5.06
N VAL A 71 -7.72 3.33 -4.44
CA VAL A 71 -7.66 3.24 -2.97
C VAL A 71 -6.39 3.83 -2.37
N VAL A 72 -5.37 4.07 -3.20
CA VAL A 72 -4.12 4.73 -2.79
C VAL A 72 -3.80 5.80 -3.81
N LYS A 73 -3.25 6.93 -3.34
CA LYS A 73 -2.79 8.02 -4.20
C LYS A 73 -1.27 8.06 -4.22
N GLU A 74 -0.72 8.34 -5.38
CA GLU A 74 0.71 8.63 -5.52
C GLU A 74 0.90 10.15 -5.50
N LEU A 75 1.80 10.60 -4.61
CA LEU A 75 2.12 12.01 -4.45
C LEU A 75 3.54 12.24 -4.96
N THR A 76 3.70 13.18 -5.88
CA THR A 76 5.00 13.50 -6.46
C THR A 76 5.45 14.90 -6.01
N TYR A 77 6.73 15.02 -5.66
CA TYR A 77 7.30 16.26 -5.14
C TYR A 77 8.58 16.59 -5.93
N GLY A 78 8.41 16.99 -7.18
CA GLY A 78 9.56 17.35 -8.03
C GLY A 78 10.46 16.14 -8.28
N ASP A 79 11.75 16.28 -7.94
CA ASP A 79 12.75 15.24 -8.16
C ASP A 79 12.82 14.23 -7.00
N SER A 80 12.02 14.42 -5.96
CA SER A 80 12.01 13.51 -4.81
C SER A 80 11.29 12.21 -5.17
N ALA A 81 11.57 11.15 -4.39
CA ALA A 81 10.87 9.90 -4.53
C ALA A 81 9.36 10.09 -4.30
N SER A 82 8.55 9.35 -5.07
CA SER A 82 7.11 9.38 -4.88
C SER A 82 6.72 8.90 -3.49
N ARG A 83 5.65 9.49 -2.96
CA ARG A 83 5.07 9.11 -1.68
C ARG A 83 3.65 8.64 -1.90
N TYR A 84 3.12 7.89 -0.95
CA TYR A 84 1.84 7.21 -1.12
C TYR A 84 0.94 7.45 0.08
N ASP A 85 -0.35 7.55 -0.22
CA ASP A 85 -1.37 7.77 0.82
C ASP A 85 -2.62 6.93 0.55
#